data_0351ea91ae7219854294ff7d77468e0c
#
_entry.id   0351ea91ae7219854294ff7d77468e0c
#
_cell.length_a   1.000
_cell.length_b   1.000
_cell.length_c   1.000
_cell.angle_alpha   90.00
_cell.angle_beta   90.00
_cell.angle_gamma   90.00
#
_symmetry.space_group_name_H-M   'P 1'
#
loop_
_entity.id
_entity.type
_entity.pdbx_description
1 polymer ?
#
loop_
_entity_poly.entity_id
_entity_poly.type
_entity_poly.pdbx_seq_one_letter_code
_entity_poly.pdbx_strand_id
1 'polypeptide(L)'
;MVEKTNLASGRVPQDTDLLIVVAPEQLKKKQLFAIDQFLMQGGTVIIAASSWNVRLSSDAISAEKQHSGIEPWLAHHGITIGETLVMDTQLGYFPIPVQRQLGASTVDETRQLAYPYFIDLREENLDTTSGIFAGINQLTMNWVSPLIVDNPALNVTSLFKSSEESWLDREGGIQPDFEKWPASGFDSGEGRERKASELAILASGKFNSWFAGKPVDFDVTPGVSDDGKPVEVIEQSPGGTRLAVIGSGIFLADAVIDLQTQAMGTRYLSSLQF
;
A
#
# COMPACT_ATOMS: atom_id res chain seq x y z
N MET A 1 20.63 -7.46 -5.24
CA MET A 1 20.24 -8.50 -4.24
C MET A 1 19.18 -7.87 -3.34
N VAL A 2 18.13 -8.60 -2.97
CA VAL A 2 17.08 -8.09 -2.03
C VAL A 2 17.37 -8.70 -0.66
N GLU A 3 17.50 -7.86 0.36
CA GLU A 3 17.78 -8.28 1.73
C GLU A 3 16.80 -7.64 2.71
N LYS A 4 16.39 -8.42 3.71
CA LYS A 4 15.56 -7.90 4.81
C LYS A 4 16.45 -7.18 5.81
N THR A 5 16.19 -5.88 6.05
CA THR A 5 16.94 -5.09 7.03
C THR A 5 16.12 -4.78 8.27
N ASN A 6 16.82 -4.53 9.38
CA ASN A 6 16.22 -4.10 10.63
C ASN A 6 16.53 -2.62 10.88
N LEU A 7 15.51 -1.79 10.88
CA LEU A 7 15.64 -0.35 11.12
C LEU A 7 15.74 0.05 12.61
N ALA A 8 15.75 -0.92 13.53
CA ALA A 8 15.86 -0.66 14.96
C ALA A 8 17.22 -0.05 15.37
N SER A 9 18.23 -0.15 14.51
CA SER A 9 19.51 0.56 14.69
C SER A 9 19.42 2.08 14.45
N GLY A 10 18.35 2.55 13.79
CA GLY A 10 18.19 3.94 13.34
C GLY A 10 18.93 4.25 12.05
N ARG A 11 19.34 3.24 11.30
CA ARG A 11 20.10 3.38 10.03
C ARG A 11 19.66 2.33 9.02
N VAL A 12 19.79 2.70 7.76
CA VAL A 12 19.74 1.78 6.61
C VAL A 12 21.19 1.42 6.24
N PRO A 13 21.49 0.17 5.81
CA PRO A 13 22.82 -0.20 5.36
C PRO A 13 23.35 0.73 4.25
N GLN A 14 24.65 1.00 4.23
CA GLN A 14 25.26 2.01 3.33
C GLN A 14 25.23 1.63 1.85
N ASP A 15 25.16 0.35 1.55
CA ASP A 15 25.12 -0.23 0.20
C ASP A 15 23.69 -0.42 -0.34
N THR A 16 22.71 0.24 0.31
CA THR A 16 21.29 0.18 -0.10
C THR A 16 21.00 1.21 -1.17
N ASP A 17 20.54 0.78 -2.33
CA ASP A 17 20.09 1.66 -3.43
C ASP A 17 18.61 2.05 -3.27
N LEU A 18 17.79 1.12 -2.76
CA LEU A 18 16.35 1.24 -2.63
C LEU A 18 15.88 0.66 -1.30
N LEU A 19 15.11 1.44 -0.55
CA LEU A 19 14.45 0.98 0.67
C LEU A 19 12.96 0.75 0.39
N ILE A 20 12.48 -0.49 0.63
CA ILE A 20 11.07 -0.83 0.52
C ILE A 20 10.53 -1.12 1.93
N VAL A 21 9.49 -0.40 2.34
CA VAL A 21 8.79 -0.56 3.62
C VAL A 21 7.38 -1.06 3.33
N VAL A 22 7.12 -2.33 3.63
CA VAL A 22 5.84 -2.99 3.32
C VAL A 22 5.12 -3.31 4.62
N ALA A 23 3.82 -3.00 4.66
CA ALA A 23 2.93 -3.27 5.79
C ALA A 23 3.58 -2.93 7.15
N PRO A 24 4.10 -1.70 7.35
CA PRO A 24 4.72 -1.35 8.61
C PRO A 24 3.71 -1.43 9.76
N GLU A 25 4.18 -1.94 10.90
CA GLU A 25 3.40 -2.02 12.12
C GLU A 25 4.08 -1.22 13.24
N GLN A 26 3.40 -0.19 13.75
CA GLN A 26 3.82 0.61 14.91
C GLN A 26 5.28 1.09 14.85
N LEU A 27 5.68 1.67 13.72
CA LEU A 27 7.02 2.24 13.55
C LEU A 27 7.33 3.25 14.66
N LYS A 28 8.49 3.06 15.28
CA LYS A 28 8.99 3.94 16.34
C LYS A 28 9.83 5.07 15.75
N LYS A 29 10.01 6.16 16.49
CA LYS A 29 10.82 7.33 16.09
C LYS A 29 12.17 6.94 15.49
N LYS A 30 12.86 5.95 16.06
CA LYS A 30 14.18 5.50 15.61
C LYS A 30 14.14 4.85 14.23
N GLN A 31 13.08 4.10 13.93
CA GLN A 31 12.87 3.48 12.61
C GLN A 31 12.48 4.54 11.58
N LEU A 32 11.62 5.50 11.98
CA LEU A 32 11.28 6.66 11.15
C LEU A 32 12.51 7.51 10.83
N PHE A 33 13.41 7.66 11.80
CA PHE A 33 14.68 8.37 11.59
C PHE A 33 15.55 7.66 10.52
N ALA A 34 15.63 6.34 10.56
CA ALA A 34 16.35 5.58 9.56
C ALA A 34 15.79 5.81 8.15
N ILE A 35 14.45 5.75 8.00
CA ILE A 35 13.76 6.00 6.73
C ILE A 35 13.99 7.45 6.27
N ASP A 36 13.80 8.41 7.16
CA ASP A 36 13.96 9.83 6.91
C ASP A 36 15.37 10.14 6.43
N GLN A 37 16.38 9.74 7.20
CA GLN A 37 17.77 10.04 6.87
C GLN A 37 18.26 9.32 5.60
N PHE A 38 17.73 8.14 5.30
CA PHE A 38 17.99 7.48 4.02
C PHE A 38 17.42 8.29 2.84
N LEU A 39 16.19 8.81 2.98
CA LEU A 39 15.59 9.72 1.99
C LEU A 39 16.41 11.02 1.88
N MET A 40 16.87 11.58 3.02
CA MET A 40 17.67 12.82 3.03
C MET A 40 19.05 12.63 2.38
N GLN A 41 19.61 11.43 2.39
CA GLN A 41 20.83 11.09 1.65
C GLN A 41 20.62 10.99 0.13
N GLY A 42 19.39 11.07 -0.36
CA GLY A 42 19.03 10.90 -1.76
C GLY A 42 18.62 9.48 -2.13
N GLY A 43 18.47 8.60 -1.16
CA GLY A 43 17.98 7.24 -1.35
C GLY A 43 16.53 7.24 -1.87
N THR A 44 16.19 6.24 -2.67
CA THR A 44 14.81 6.03 -3.12
C THR A 44 14.06 5.21 -2.08
N VAL A 45 12.86 5.68 -1.68
CA VAL A 45 12.03 4.99 -0.69
C VAL A 45 10.68 4.62 -1.31
N ILE A 46 10.23 3.38 -1.09
CA ILE A 46 8.89 2.92 -1.42
C ILE A 46 8.18 2.56 -0.12
N ILE A 47 7.01 3.16 0.12
CA ILE A 47 6.14 2.85 1.25
C ILE A 47 4.87 2.19 0.73
N ALA A 48 4.61 0.95 1.14
CA ALA A 48 3.37 0.25 0.88
C ALA A 48 2.62 0.06 2.20
N ALA A 49 1.59 0.87 2.44
CA ALA A 49 0.87 0.92 3.72
C ALA A 49 -0.60 1.25 3.51
N SER A 50 -1.44 0.81 4.44
CA SER A 50 -2.88 1.08 4.48
C SER A 50 -3.28 1.49 5.89
N SER A 51 -4.36 2.26 6.04
CA SER A 51 -5.00 2.54 7.33
C SER A 51 -5.80 1.36 7.87
N TRP A 52 -5.80 0.23 7.15
CA TRP A 52 -6.51 -0.97 7.51
C TRP A 52 -5.58 -2.19 7.52
N ASN A 53 -5.65 -2.97 8.59
CA ASN A 53 -5.03 -4.28 8.68
C ASN A 53 -6.06 -5.34 8.31
N VAL A 54 -5.83 -6.04 7.22
CA VAL A 54 -6.70 -7.13 6.75
C VAL A 54 -6.14 -8.46 7.22
N ARG A 55 -7.01 -9.27 7.81
CA ARG A 55 -6.68 -10.61 8.26
C ARG A 55 -7.50 -11.62 7.49
N LEU A 56 -6.80 -12.58 6.93
CA LEU A 56 -7.37 -13.74 6.24
C LEU A 56 -7.30 -14.95 7.16
N SER A 57 -8.43 -15.58 7.43
CA SER A 57 -8.49 -16.85 8.15
C SER A 57 -9.26 -17.88 7.30
N SER A 58 -9.25 -19.14 7.72
CA SER A 58 -10.00 -20.22 7.01
C SER A 58 -11.49 -19.92 6.88
N ASP A 59 -12.07 -19.20 7.84
CA ASP A 59 -13.51 -19.07 8.00
C ASP A 59 -14.04 -17.66 7.81
N ALA A 60 -13.16 -16.65 7.85
CA ALA A 60 -13.54 -15.25 7.77
C ALA A 60 -12.42 -14.35 7.27
N ILE A 61 -12.83 -13.23 6.68
CA ILE A 61 -11.94 -12.10 6.41
C ILE A 61 -12.40 -10.91 7.23
N SER A 62 -11.45 -10.16 7.79
CA SER A 62 -11.76 -8.99 8.60
C SER A 62 -10.78 -7.86 8.30
N ALA A 63 -11.25 -6.62 8.44
CA ALA A 63 -10.43 -5.43 8.39
C ALA A 63 -10.58 -4.65 9.69
N GLU A 64 -9.45 -4.27 10.27
CA GLU A 64 -9.39 -3.45 11.47
C GLU A 64 -8.57 -2.19 11.17
N LYS A 65 -9.01 -1.04 11.67
CA LYS A 65 -8.20 0.18 11.55
C LYS A 65 -6.87 0.00 12.25
N GLN A 66 -5.80 0.43 11.59
CA GLN A 66 -4.45 0.39 12.16
C GLN A 66 -3.74 1.73 12.00
N HIS A 67 -2.76 1.94 12.88
CA HIS A 67 -1.78 3.00 12.77
C HIS A 67 -0.41 2.37 12.60
N SER A 68 0.15 2.50 11.42
CA SER A 68 1.45 1.93 11.09
C SER A 68 2.62 2.69 11.71
N GLY A 69 2.37 3.94 12.14
CA GLY A 69 3.37 4.86 12.66
C GLY A 69 4.08 5.67 11.58
N ILE A 70 3.85 5.39 10.29
CA ILE A 70 4.44 6.14 9.17
C ILE A 70 3.64 7.42 8.85
N GLU A 71 2.39 7.51 9.29
CA GLU A 71 1.44 8.56 8.91
C GLU A 71 1.95 9.97 9.24
N PRO A 72 2.53 10.26 10.44
CA PRO A 72 3.05 11.60 10.74
C PRO A 72 4.24 12.00 9.85
N TRP A 73 5.05 11.02 9.46
CA TRP A 73 6.17 11.24 8.56
C TRP A 73 5.70 11.54 7.13
N LEU A 74 4.75 10.77 6.62
CA LEU A 74 4.13 11.03 5.32
C LEU A 74 3.42 12.38 5.29
N ALA A 75 2.65 12.72 6.34
CA ALA A 75 1.96 13.99 6.47
C ALA A 75 2.92 15.20 6.45
N HIS A 76 4.13 15.05 7.03
CA HIS A 76 5.17 16.08 6.94
C HIS A 76 5.60 16.35 5.49
N HIS A 77 5.54 15.33 4.63
CA HIS A 77 5.80 15.47 3.20
C HIS A 77 4.56 15.82 2.38
N GLY A 78 3.42 16.11 3.05
CA GLY A 78 2.15 16.44 2.40
C GLY A 78 1.45 15.25 1.75
N ILE A 79 1.71 14.03 2.23
CA ILE A 79 1.08 12.80 1.74
C ILE A 79 0.28 12.18 2.88
N THR A 80 -0.99 11.91 2.65
CA THR A 80 -1.88 11.29 3.65
C THR A 80 -2.48 10.01 3.10
N ILE A 81 -2.42 8.93 3.89
CA ILE A 81 -3.16 7.70 3.63
C ILE A 81 -4.55 7.88 4.21
N GLY A 82 -5.59 7.80 3.38
CA GLY A 82 -6.97 7.98 3.81
C GLY A 82 -7.44 6.85 4.72
N GLU A 83 -8.36 7.16 5.64
CA GLU A 83 -8.89 6.21 6.62
C GLU A 83 -10.04 5.34 6.09
N THR A 84 -10.19 5.26 4.78
CA THR A 84 -11.23 4.52 4.09
C THR A 84 -10.62 3.45 3.20
N LEU A 85 -11.43 2.47 2.80
CA LEU A 85 -11.08 1.55 1.72
C LEU A 85 -11.75 2.00 0.41
N VAL A 86 -11.05 1.83 -0.68
CA VAL A 86 -11.60 2.09 -2.01
C VAL A 86 -12.33 0.85 -2.49
N MET A 87 -13.56 1.04 -2.97
CA MET A 87 -14.37 0.07 -3.68
C MET A 87 -14.56 0.53 -5.13
N ASP A 88 -14.59 -0.42 -6.07
CA ASP A 88 -14.70 -0.10 -7.49
C ASP A 88 -15.66 -1.05 -8.21
N THR A 89 -16.32 -0.56 -9.26
CA THR A 89 -17.07 -1.41 -10.19
C THR A 89 -16.16 -2.16 -11.15
N GLN A 90 -14.95 -1.63 -11.40
CA GLN A 90 -13.87 -2.30 -12.12
C GLN A 90 -13.12 -3.19 -11.13
N LEU A 91 -13.61 -4.42 -10.98
CA LEU A 91 -13.26 -5.30 -9.87
C LEU A 91 -12.74 -6.67 -10.31
N GLY A 92 -11.97 -7.27 -9.42
CA GLY A 92 -11.58 -8.67 -9.48
C GLY A 92 -12.56 -9.59 -8.74
N TYR A 93 -12.18 -10.86 -8.63
CA TYR A 93 -13.00 -11.88 -7.99
C TYR A 93 -12.31 -12.47 -6.77
N PHE A 94 -13.12 -12.78 -5.77
CA PHE A 94 -12.71 -13.48 -4.55
C PHE A 94 -13.21 -14.93 -4.60
N PRO A 95 -12.34 -15.95 -4.43
CA PRO A 95 -12.75 -17.34 -4.41
C PRO A 95 -13.41 -17.68 -3.07
N ILE A 96 -14.66 -18.10 -3.08
CA ILE A 96 -15.38 -18.57 -1.90
C ILE A 96 -15.64 -20.08 -2.01
N PRO A 97 -15.34 -20.87 -0.97
CA PRO A 97 -15.73 -22.26 -0.92
C PRO A 97 -17.25 -22.36 -0.72
N VAL A 98 -17.92 -23.13 -1.55
CA VAL A 98 -19.35 -23.41 -1.44
C VAL A 98 -19.59 -24.94 -1.46
N GLN A 99 -20.49 -25.38 -0.64
CA GLN A 99 -20.91 -26.78 -0.65
C GLN A 99 -22.13 -26.95 -1.54
N ARG A 100 -22.02 -27.81 -2.55
CA ARG A 100 -23.12 -28.13 -3.44
C ARG A 100 -23.58 -29.56 -3.21
N GLN A 101 -24.88 -29.73 -2.95
CA GLN A 101 -25.48 -31.06 -2.92
C GLN A 101 -25.75 -31.58 -4.33
N LEU A 102 -25.18 -32.74 -4.64
CA LEU A 102 -25.44 -33.53 -5.85
C LEU A 102 -26.05 -34.85 -5.43
N GLY A 103 -27.37 -34.89 -5.34
CA GLY A 103 -28.11 -36.07 -4.85
C GLY A 103 -27.81 -36.35 -3.37
N ALA A 104 -27.23 -37.51 -3.05
CA ALA A 104 -26.83 -37.87 -1.69
C ALA A 104 -25.40 -37.46 -1.30
N SER A 105 -24.64 -36.87 -2.21
CA SER A 105 -23.26 -36.47 -1.99
C SER A 105 -23.14 -34.96 -1.94
N THR A 106 -22.28 -34.46 -1.04
CA THR A 106 -21.88 -33.06 -0.97
C THR A 106 -20.51 -32.89 -1.66
N VAL A 107 -20.41 -31.96 -2.57
CA VAL A 107 -19.16 -31.62 -3.28
C VAL A 107 -18.75 -30.21 -2.91
N ASP A 108 -17.49 -30.03 -2.55
CA ASP A 108 -16.91 -28.71 -2.35
C ASP A 108 -16.58 -28.10 -3.72
N GLU A 109 -17.08 -26.90 -3.97
CA GLU A 109 -16.87 -26.13 -5.20
C GLU A 109 -16.35 -24.75 -4.83
N THR A 110 -15.43 -24.21 -5.63
CA THR A 110 -14.99 -22.81 -5.48
C THR A 110 -15.81 -21.92 -6.39
N ARG A 111 -16.53 -20.97 -5.82
CA ARG A 111 -17.30 -19.99 -6.55
C ARG A 111 -16.58 -18.65 -6.57
N GLN A 112 -16.58 -17.99 -7.72
CA GLN A 112 -16.01 -16.65 -7.87
C GLN A 112 -17.05 -15.61 -7.49
N LEU A 113 -16.73 -14.79 -6.45
CA LEU A 113 -17.55 -13.68 -6.00
C LEU A 113 -16.95 -12.38 -6.55
N ALA A 114 -17.76 -11.56 -7.24
CA ALA A 114 -17.38 -10.21 -7.62
C ALA A 114 -17.07 -9.40 -6.33
N TYR A 115 -15.83 -8.88 -6.22
CA TYR A 115 -15.32 -8.36 -4.95
C TYR A 115 -14.83 -6.93 -5.10
N PRO A 116 -15.62 -5.91 -4.70
CA PRO A 116 -15.34 -4.50 -5.00
C PRO A 116 -14.05 -3.95 -4.39
N TYR A 117 -13.50 -4.58 -3.36
CA TYR A 117 -12.22 -4.20 -2.75
C TYR A 117 -10.99 -4.76 -3.51
N PHE A 118 -11.21 -5.54 -4.58
CA PHE A 118 -10.18 -5.98 -5.50
C PHE A 118 -10.27 -5.16 -6.77
N ILE A 119 -9.56 -4.04 -6.79
CA ILE A 119 -9.60 -3.08 -7.88
C ILE A 119 -8.80 -3.64 -9.05
N ASP A 120 -9.46 -3.85 -10.19
CA ASP A 120 -8.84 -4.34 -11.42
C ASP A 120 -8.35 -3.16 -12.25
N LEU A 121 -7.10 -2.75 -12.03
CA LEU A 121 -6.46 -1.67 -12.77
C LEU A 121 -6.06 -2.15 -14.17
N ARG A 122 -6.35 -1.34 -15.16
CA ARG A 122 -6.01 -1.57 -16.57
C ARG A 122 -5.17 -0.42 -17.10
N GLU A 123 -4.79 -0.47 -18.37
CA GLU A 123 -3.91 0.50 -19.00
C GLU A 123 -4.35 1.96 -18.77
N GLU A 124 -5.66 2.24 -18.82
CA GLU A 124 -6.22 3.58 -18.56
C GLU A 124 -6.07 4.07 -17.10
N ASN A 125 -5.81 3.15 -16.18
CA ASN A 125 -5.61 3.43 -14.75
C ASN A 125 -4.14 3.59 -14.37
N LEU A 126 -3.21 3.22 -15.26
CA LEU A 126 -1.78 3.16 -15.02
C LEU A 126 -1.06 4.35 -15.69
N ASP A 127 0.02 4.82 -15.07
CA ASP A 127 0.91 5.77 -15.74
C ASP A 127 1.71 5.07 -16.84
N THR A 128 1.32 5.32 -18.08
CA THR A 128 2.01 4.79 -19.27
C THR A 128 3.19 5.66 -19.72
N THR A 129 3.38 6.83 -19.11
CA THR A 129 4.36 7.83 -19.57
C THR A 129 5.75 7.63 -18.97
N SER A 130 5.83 7.15 -17.73
CA SER A 130 7.10 6.95 -17.02
C SER A 130 7.87 5.70 -17.46
N GLY A 131 7.22 4.79 -18.17
CA GLY A 131 7.78 3.49 -18.52
C GLY A 131 7.87 2.48 -17.35
N ILE A 132 7.45 2.86 -16.14
CA ILE A 132 7.46 1.98 -14.95
C ILE A 132 6.58 0.75 -15.18
N PHE A 133 5.44 0.94 -15.86
CA PHE A 133 4.47 -0.12 -16.16
C PHE A 133 4.60 -0.69 -17.57
N ALA A 134 5.76 -0.51 -18.23
CA ALA A 134 5.96 -1.05 -19.56
C ALA A 134 5.76 -2.57 -19.58
N GLY A 135 4.75 -3.05 -20.31
CA GLY A 135 4.41 -4.47 -20.39
C GLY A 135 3.44 -4.97 -19.31
N ILE A 136 3.02 -4.11 -18.37
CA ILE A 136 1.97 -4.42 -17.40
C ILE A 136 0.66 -3.85 -17.93
N ASN A 137 -0.24 -4.74 -18.37
CA ASN A 137 -1.54 -4.35 -18.93
C ASN A 137 -2.68 -4.42 -17.92
N GLN A 138 -2.45 -5.08 -16.78
CA GLN A 138 -3.43 -5.30 -15.75
C GLN A 138 -2.73 -5.51 -14.40
N LEU A 139 -3.25 -4.89 -13.35
CA LEU A 139 -2.78 -5.03 -11.97
C LEU A 139 -4.00 -5.07 -11.05
N THR A 140 -4.09 -6.04 -10.15
CA THR A 140 -5.14 -6.06 -9.14
C THR A 140 -4.61 -5.51 -7.82
N MET A 141 -5.27 -4.45 -7.32
CA MET A 141 -4.97 -3.88 -6.02
C MET A 141 -6.02 -4.30 -4.99
N ASN A 142 -5.54 -4.83 -3.87
CA ASN A 142 -6.37 -5.42 -2.84
C ASN A 142 -6.41 -4.52 -1.61
N TRP A 143 -7.63 -4.24 -1.09
CA TRP A 143 -7.88 -3.50 0.15
C TRP A 143 -7.06 -2.22 0.27
N VAL A 144 -7.23 -1.33 -0.69
CA VAL A 144 -6.44 -0.11 -0.85
C VAL A 144 -7.07 1.06 -0.11
N SER A 145 -6.28 1.80 0.65
CA SER A 145 -6.62 3.13 1.15
C SER A 145 -6.30 4.19 0.09
N PRO A 146 -7.14 5.20 -0.11
CA PRO A 146 -6.83 6.28 -1.05
C PRO A 146 -5.68 7.15 -0.53
N LEU A 147 -4.92 7.73 -1.43
CA LEU A 147 -3.88 8.69 -1.13
C LEU A 147 -4.36 10.12 -1.40
N ILE A 148 -4.01 11.03 -0.51
CA ILE A 148 -4.28 12.46 -0.63
C ILE A 148 -2.92 13.16 -0.64
N VAL A 149 -2.68 13.99 -1.64
CA VAL A 149 -1.41 14.73 -1.77
C VAL A 149 -1.68 16.22 -1.75
N ASP A 150 -1.01 16.91 -0.84
CA ASP A 150 -1.06 18.37 -0.67
C ASP A 150 0.36 18.92 -0.44
N ASN A 151 1.20 18.87 -1.49
CA ASN A 151 2.53 19.45 -1.45
C ASN A 151 2.93 19.99 -2.83
N PRO A 152 2.71 21.27 -3.11
CA PRO A 152 3.03 21.88 -4.41
C PRO A 152 4.54 22.00 -4.68
N ALA A 153 5.39 21.79 -3.68
CA ALA A 153 6.85 21.85 -3.84
C ALA A 153 7.45 20.57 -4.44
N LEU A 154 6.69 19.46 -4.43
CA LEU A 154 7.09 18.19 -5.01
C LEU A 154 6.46 18.00 -6.39
N ASN A 155 7.21 17.38 -7.29
CA ASN A 155 6.65 16.85 -8.52
C ASN A 155 6.01 15.49 -8.21
N VAL A 156 4.69 15.42 -8.30
CA VAL A 156 3.92 14.21 -7.99
C VAL A 156 3.35 13.62 -9.28
N THR A 157 3.70 12.37 -9.54
CA THR A 157 3.15 11.57 -10.62
C THR A 157 2.18 10.55 -10.03
N SER A 158 0.94 10.53 -10.53
CA SER A 158 0.00 9.44 -10.24
C SER A 158 0.51 8.18 -10.92
N LEU A 159 0.83 7.15 -10.16
CA LEU A 159 1.27 5.87 -10.71
C LEU A 159 0.07 5.04 -11.15
N PHE A 160 -0.94 4.96 -10.31
CA PHE A 160 -2.22 4.36 -10.66
C PHE A 160 -3.35 4.85 -9.74
N LYS A 161 -4.54 4.84 -10.29
CA LYS A 161 -5.78 5.25 -9.62
C LYS A 161 -6.95 4.33 -9.97
N SER A 162 -7.96 4.33 -9.11
CA SER A 162 -9.20 3.62 -9.35
C SER A 162 -9.96 4.21 -10.54
N SER A 163 -11.04 3.55 -10.96
CA SER A 163 -11.94 4.11 -11.98
C SER A 163 -12.73 5.32 -11.44
N GLU A 164 -13.33 6.10 -12.34
CA GLU A 164 -14.23 7.20 -11.98
C GLU A 164 -15.52 6.71 -11.30
N GLU A 165 -15.82 5.41 -11.41
CA GLU A 165 -16.97 4.76 -10.79
C GLU A 165 -16.68 4.20 -9.39
N SER A 166 -15.51 4.49 -8.83
CA SER A 166 -15.12 4.05 -7.49
C SER A 166 -15.77 4.91 -6.40
N TRP A 167 -15.90 4.34 -5.20
CA TRP A 167 -16.41 5.01 -4.00
C TRP A 167 -15.64 4.57 -2.77
N LEU A 168 -15.87 5.25 -1.64
CA LEU A 168 -15.14 5.01 -0.40
C LEU A 168 -16.00 4.29 0.64
N ASP A 169 -15.46 3.22 1.21
CA ASP A 169 -16.01 2.55 2.40
C ASP A 169 -15.29 3.00 3.67
N ARG A 170 -16.07 3.35 4.70
CA ARG A 170 -15.59 3.83 6.01
C ARG A 170 -15.70 2.79 7.10
N GLU A 171 -16.41 1.71 6.84
CA GLU A 171 -16.80 0.71 7.84
C GLU A 171 -15.85 -0.49 7.85
N GLY A 172 -15.14 -0.74 6.75
CA GLY A 172 -14.26 -1.91 6.60
C GLY A 172 -15.03 -3.23 6.51
N GLY A 173 -16.23 -3.17 5.97
CA GLY A 173 -17.13 -4.33 5.78
C GLY A 173 -16.67 -5.24 4.65
N ILE A 174 -15.44 -5.75 4.73
CA ILE A 174 -14.82 -6.57 3.67
C ILE A 174 -15.35 -8.00 3.60
N GLN A 175 -16.01 -8.50 4.65
CA GLN A 175 -16.72 -9.78 4.64
C GLN A 175 -18.04 -9.62 3.86
N PRO A 176 -18.36 -10.50 2.90
CA PRO A 176 -19.65 -10.46 2.20
C PRO A 176 -20.83 -10.64 3.18
N ASP A 177 -21.81 -9.75 3.08
CA ASP A 177 -23.05 -9.80 3.87
C ASP A 177 -24.25 -9.91 2.93
N PHE A 178 -24.68 -11.13 2.67
CA PHE A 178 -25.83 -11.42 1.79
C PHE A 178 -27.18 -11.20 2.48
N GLU A 179 -27.24 -10.99 3.80
CA GLU A 179 -28.46 -10.59 4.49
C GLU A 179 -28.75 -9.12 4.23
N LYS A 180 -27.70 -8.28 4.34
CA LYS A 180 -27.79 -6.84 4.07
C LYS A 180 -27.79 -6.52 2.56
N TRP A 181 -27.01 -7.26 1.77
CA TRP A 181 -26.81 -7.04 0.33
C TRP A 181 -27.05 -8.33 -0.48
N PRO A 182 -28.34 -8.76 -0.66
CA PRO A 182 -28.63 -10.09 -1.23
C PRO A 182 -28.08 -10.36 -2.62
N ALA A 183 -27.87 -9.31 -3.44
CA ALA A 183 -27.41 -9.47 -4.81
C ALA A 183 -25.90 -9.69 -4.94
N SER A 184 -25.09 -9.01 -4.13
CA SER A 184 -23.62 -8.96 -4.28
C SER A 184 -22.86 -9.29 -3.00
N GLY A 185 -23.49 -9.27 -1.85
CA GLY A 185 -22.83 -9.31 -0.55
C GLY A 185 -22.18 -7.98 -0.13
N PHE A 186 -22.25 -6.93 -0.96
CA PHE A 186 -21.60 -5.65 -0.72
C PHE A 186 -22.50 -4.46 -1.08
N ASP A 187 -22.19 -3.30 -0.50
CA ASP A 187 -22.74 -2.01 -0.87
C ASP A 187 -22.43 -1.72 -2.36
N SER A 188 -23.45 -1.40 -3.14
CA SER A 188 -23.31 -1.06 -4.56
C SER A 188 -22.77 0.35 -4.79
N GLY A 189 -22.58 1.15 -3.73
CA GLY A 189 -22.24 2.56 -3.84
C GLY A 189 -23.36 3.45 -4.37
N GLU A 190 -24.61 2.97 -4.38
CA GLU A 190 -25.75 3.76 -4.80
C GLU A 190 -25.96 4.97 -3.85
N GLY A 191 -26.08 6.18 -4.44
CA GLY A 191 -26.20 7.42 -3.68
C GLY A 191 -24.89 7.92 -3.04
N ARG A 192 -23.75 7.24 -3.23
CA ARG A 192 -22.45 7.71 -2.80
C ARG A 192 -21.78 8.56 -3.89
N GLU A 193 -20.90 9.48 -3.46
CA GLU A 193 -20.02 10.20 -4.37
C GLU A 193 -19.09 9.19 -5.06
N ARG A 194 -19.03 9.26 -6.38
CA ARG A 194 -18.14 8.44 -7.21
C ARG A 194 -17.08 9.31 -7.84
N LYS A 195 -15.84 8.89 -7.71
CA LYS A 195 -14.68 9.54 -8.32
C LYS A 195 -13.46 8.63 -8.26
N ALA A 196 -12.53 8.83 -9.17
CA ALA A 196 -11.22 8.20 -9.10
C ALA A 196 -10.47 8.60 -7.82
N SER A 197 -9.83 7.63 -7.20
CA SER A 197 -8.96 7.79 -6.04
C SER A 197 -7.52 7.48 -6.41
N GLU A 198 -6.58 8.29 -5.97
CA GLU A 198 -5.15 7.95 -6.08
C GLU A 198 -4.84 6.75 -5.20
N LEU A 199 -4.26 5.70 -5.77
CA LEU A 199 -3.91 4.46 -5.07
C LEU A 199 -2.42 4.28 -4.91
N ALA A 200 -1.63 4.85 -5.82
CA ALA A 200 -0.19 4.97 -5.71
C ALA A 200 0.34 6.21 -6.43
N ILE A 201 1.38 6.79 -5.84
CA ILE A 201 2.04 8.00 -6.34
C ILE A 201 3.56 7.85 -6.29
N LEU A 202 4.23 8.61 -7.15
CA LEU A 202 5.66 8.88 -7.06
C LEU A 202 5.86 10.38 -6.85
N ALA A 203 6.35 10.76 -5.68
CA ALA A 203 6.78 12.11 -5.38
C ALA A 203 8.27 12.25 -5.64
N SER A 204 8.67 13.29 -6.34
CA SER A 204 10.08 13.58 -6.60
C SER A 204 10.40 15.05 -6.39
N GLY A 205 11.61 15.33 -5.92
CA GLY A 205 12.02 16.70 -5.66
C GLY A 205 13.01 16.81 -4.51
N LYS A 206 12.89 17.90 -3.78
CA LYS A 206 13.71 18.21 -2.61
C LYS A 206 12.87 18.08 -1.36
N PHE A 207 13.21 17.12 -0.51
CA PHE A 207 12.49 16.84 0.73
C PHE A 207 13.21 17.52 1.91
N ASN A 208 12.43 17.96 2.90
CA ASN A 208 12.94 18.44 4.18
C ASN A 208 12.78 17.32 5.23
N SER A 209 13.80 17.11 6.03
CA SER A 209 13.75 16.10 7.09
C SER A 209 12.65 16.39 8.10
N TRP A 210 11.91 15.37 8.51
CA TRP A 210 10.97 15.46 9.62
C TRP A 210 11.66 15.72 10.95
N PHE A 211 12.97 15.43 11.03
CA PHE A 211 13.81 15.63 12.20
C PHE A 211 14.61 16.94 12.15
N ALA A 212 14.50 17.77 11.10
CA ALA A 212 15.18 19.04 10.99
C ALA A 212 14.89 19.93 12.23
N GLY A 213 15.93 20.43 12.89
CA GLY A 213 15.84 21.28 14.07
C GLY A 213 15.25 20.59 15.31
N LYS A 214 15.01 19.28 15.30
CA LYS A 214 14.49 18.52 16.45
C LYS A 214 15.63 17.77 17.17
N PRO A 215 15.63 17.74 18.52
CA PRO A 215 16.60 16.92 19.22
C PRO A 215 16.32 15.43 18.93
N VAL A 216 17.38 14.70 18.61
CA VAL A 216 17.34 13.23 18.50
C VAL A 216 17.57 12.68 19.90
N ASP A 217 16.47 12.39 20.61
CA ASP A 217 16.43 11.99 22.03
C ASP A 217 16.45 10.46 22.22
N PHE A 218 16.74 9.72 21.18
CA PHE A 218 16.89 8.26 21.23
C PHE A 218 18.33 7.89 20.85
N ASP A 219 18.78 6.82 21.48
CA ASP A 219 20.07 6.22 21.17
C ASP A 219 20.05 5.72 19.73
N VAL A 220 20.39 6.58 18.78
CA VAL A 220 20.86 6.12 17.49
C VAL A 220 22.14 5.41 17.88
N THR A 221 22.08 4.05 18.03
CA THR A 221 23.28 3.28 18.30
C THR A 221 24.31 3.80 17.32
N PRO A 222 25.36 4.47 17.78
CA PRO A 222 26.37 4.90 16.89
C PRO A 222 26.85 3.60 16.22
N GLY A 223 26.52 3.45 14.92
CA GLY A 223 27.71 3.34 14.17
C GLY A 223 28.35 4.65 14.49
N VAL A 224 29.22 4.68 15.39
CA VAL A 224 30.23 5.68 15.50
C VAL A 224 30.56 5.95 14.05
N SER A 225 30.32 7.17 13.52
CA SER A 225 31.28 7.64 12.55
C SER A 225 32.58 7.18 13.17
N ASP A 226 33.48 6.56 12.43
CA ASP A 226 34.71 5.97 12.99
C ASP A 226 35.46 6.91 13.95
N ASP A 227 35.02 8.14 14.12
CA ASP A 227 35.55 9.26 14.89
C ASP A 227 34.72 9.65 16.15
N GLY A 228 33.66 8.90 16.56
CA GLY A 228 32.93 9.15 17.81
C GLY A 228 32.08 10.43 17.84
N LYS A 229 31.80 11.07 16.68
CA LYS A 229 31.00 12.29 16.57
C LYS A 229 29.49 11.99 16.65
N PRO A 230 28.67 12.91 17.21
CA PRO A 230 27.23 12.80 17.17
C PRO A 230 26.74 12.63 15.72
N VAL A 231 25.72 11.80 15.52
CA VAL A 231 25.08 11.66 14.20
C VAL A 231 24.44 12.99 13.83
N GLU A 232 25.01 13.66 12.84
CA GLU A 232 24.49 14.90 12.31
C GLU A 232 23.22 14.59 11.48
N VAL A 233 22.13 15.33 11.74
CA VAL A 233 20.87 15.19 11.00
C VAL A 233 21.04 15.90 9.66
N ILE A 234 20.82 15.16 8.57
CA ILE A 234 20.72 15.74 7.23
C ILE A 234 19.34 16.37 7.13
N GLU A 235 19.29 17.71 7.04
CA GLU A 235 18.03 18.44 7.10
C GLU A 235 17.27 18.48 5.77
N GLN A 236 17.96 18.27 4.65
CA GLN A 236 17.36 18.38 3.32
C GLN A 236 18.00 17.42 2.32
N SER A 237 17.17 16.80 1.50
CA SER A 237 17.63 15.87 0.46
C SER A 237 18.19 16.60 -0.78
N PRO A 238 18.99 15.93 -1.63
CA PRO A 238 19.29 16.39 -2.98
C PRO A 238 18.01 16.58 -3.81
N GLY A 239 18.11 17.42 -4.86
CA GLY A 239 17.05 17.52 -5.85
C GLY A 239 16.91 16.21 -6.64
N GLY A 240 15.67 15.80 -6.94
CA GLY A 240 15.41 14.57 -7.68
C GLY A 240 15.34 13.30 -6.81
N THR A 241 15.42 13.42 -5.48
CA THR A 241 15.10 12.34 -4.53
C THR A 241 13.68 11.84 -4.75
N ARG A 242 13.44 10.55 -4.53
CA ARG A 242 12.18 9.88 -4.89
C ARG A 242 11.56 9.18 -3.70
N LEU A 243 10.25 9.39 -3.54
CA LEU A 243 9.41 8.70 -2.57
C LEU A 243 8.17 8.16 -3.29
N ALA A 244 8.03 6.85 -3.39
CA ALA A 244 6.81 6.23 -3.86
C ALA A 244 5.94 5.82 -2.66
N VAL A 245 4.63 6.01 -2.77
CA VAL A 245 3.66 5.59 -1.75
C VAL A 245 2.54 4.81 -2.42
N ILE A 246 2.22 3.65 -1.85
CA ILE A 246 1.17 2.74 -2.30
C ILE A 246 0.19 2.54 -1.15
N GLY A 247 -1.10 2.72 -1.39
CA GLY A 247 -2.17 2.68 -0.39
C GLY A 247 -2.56 1.28 0.10
N SER A 248 -1.78 0.25 -0.22
CA SER A 248 -1.99 -1.11 0.28
C SER A 248 -0.68 -1.72 0.74
N GLY A 249 -0.67 -2.31 1.94
CA GLY A 249 0.49 -3.03 2.48
C GLY A 249 0.48 -4.53 2.16
N ILE A 250 -0.61 -5.07 1.66
CA ILE A 250 -0.78 -6.53 1.55
C ILE A 250 -1.00 -7.04 0.13
N PHE A 251 -1.06 -6.17 -0.87
CA PHE A 251 -1.35 -6.57 -2.26
C PHE A 251 -0.32 -7.55 -2.85
N LEU A 252 0.90 -7.60 -2.29
CA LEU A 252 1.97 -8.55 -2.63
C LEU A 252 2.20 -9.63 -1.56
N ALA A 253 1.31 -9.77 -0.57
CA ALA A 253 1.44 -10.82 0.43
C ALA A 253 1.16 -12.20 -0.19
N ASP A 254 1.95 -13.21 0.18
CA ASP A 254 1.84 -14.58 -0.36
C ASP A 254 0.40 -15.10 -0.32
N ALA A 255 -0.31 -14.91 0.81
CA ALA A 255 -1.69 -15.32 0.94
C ALA A 255 -2.65 -14.65 -0.05
N VAL A 256 -2.39 -13.39 -0.42
CA VAL A 256 -3.17 -12.64 -1.42
C VAL A 256 -2.83 -13.12 -2.83
N ILE A 257 -1.56 -13.37 -3.11
CA ILE A 257 -1.09 -13.91 -4.39
C ILE A 257 -1.68 -15.31 -4.62
N ASP A 258 -1.65 -16.18 -3.61
CA ASP A 258 -2.24 -17.51 -3.68
C ASP A 258 -3.75 -17.47 -3.93
N LEU A 259 -4.45 -16.59 -3.21
CA LEU A 259 -5.88 -16.38 -3.34
C LEU A 259 -6.26 -15.89 -4.74
N GLN A 260 -5.52 -14.93 -5.28
CA GLN A 260 -5.73 -14.40 -6.63
C GLN A 260 -5.38 -15.43 -7.71
N THR A 261 -4.35 -16.23 -7.51
CA THR A 261 -3.98 -17.30 -8.43
C THR A 261 -5.08 -18.37 -8.53
N GLN A 262 -5.73 -18.69 -7.42
CA GLN A 262 -6.90 -19.58 -7.39
C GLN A 262 -8.11 -18.98 -8.11
N ALA A 263 -8.32 -17.66 -8.00
CA ALA A 263 -9.43 -16.96 -8.60
C ALA A 263 -9.27 -16.72 -10.10
N MET A 264 -8.10 -16.29 -10.54
CA MET A 264 -7.84 -15.77 -11.89
C MET A 264 -6.87 -16.62 -12.71
N GLY A 265 -6.29 -17.66 -12.11
CA GLY A 265 -5.26 -18.49 -12.75
C GLY A 265 -4.00 -17.71 -13.05
N THR A 266 -3.29 -18.11 -14.12
CA THR A 266 -1.99 -17.52 -14.49
C THR A 266 -2.05 -16.05 -14.95
N ARG A 267 -3.24 -15.50 -15.20
CA ARG A 267 -3.41 -14.08 -15.57
C ARG A 267 -2.97 -13.13 -14.46
N TYR A 268 -3.05 -13.56 -13.20
CA TYR A 268 -2.63 -12.77 -12.05
C TYR A 268 -1.10 -12.62 -11.94
N LEU A 269 -0.34 -13.50 -12.58
CA LEU A 269 1.13 -13.45 -12.53
C LEU A 269 1.71 -12.16 -13.12
N SER A 270 0.95 -11.42 -13.93
CA SER A 270 1.38 -10.08 -14.39
C SER A 270 1.54 -9.08 -13.25
N SER A 271 0.78 -9.22 -12.17
CA SER A 271 0.92 -8.38 -10.97
C SER A 271 2.22 -8.65 -10.20
N LEU A 272 2.83 -9.82 -10.39
CA LEU A 272 4.14 -10.15 -9.81
C LEU A 272 5.31 -9.53 -10.58
N GLN A 273 5.05 -8.93 -11.74
CA GLN A 273 6.06 -8.21 -12.53
C GLN A 273 6.23 -6.75 -12.08
N PHE A 274 5.31 -6.30 -11.24
CA PHE A 274 5.39 -5.00 -10.59
C PHE A 274 6.46 -5.01 -9.48
#